data_fa2b158f4db3719ef975cfa6d46c8784
#
_entry.id   fa2b158f4db3719ef975cfa6d46c8784
#
_cell.length_a   1.000
_cell.length_b   1.000
_cell.length_c   1.000
_cell.angle_alpha   90.00
_cell.angle_beta   90.00
_cell.angle_gamma   90.00
#
_symmetry.space_group_name_H-M   'P 1'
#
loop_
_entity.id
_entity.type
_entity.pdbx_description
1 polymer ?
#
loop_
_entity_poly.entity_id
_entity_poly.type
_entity_poly.pdbx_seq_one_letter_code
_entity_poly.pdbx_strand_id
1 'polypeptide(L)'
;MASKRLRHVLKVFSSVGLLSYREKHLPQDQQTTPVKLRQAFEQLGPSFVKIAQILSTRSDLLPEAYIRELSKLQSSVPPLNKEEVMTAIRRELPSGLSDSFLDFSEEPLASGSVAQTHRARLLSGQEVIVKIQRPGIDEVVKEDIQLLIKLARHIPKHFIPMVDVQEV
;
A
#
# COMPACT_ATOMS: atom_id res chain seq x y z
N MET A 1 21.01 -6.40 14.12
CA MET A 1 21.04 -6.75 12.67
C MET A 1 19.86 -6.06 11.99
N ALA A 2 20.06 -5.44 10.82
CA ALA A 2 18.93 -4.90 10.06
C ALA A 2 18.01 -6.04 9.61
N SER A 3 16.69 -5.87 9.76
CA SER A 3 15.71 -6.88 9.33
C SER A 3 15.88 -7.15 7.83
N LYS A 4 15.49 -8.34 7.36
CA LYS A 4 15.50 -8.66 5.93
C LYS A 4 14.72 -7.62 5.13
N ARG A 5 13.61 -7.14 5.70
CA ARG A 5 12.73 -6.11 5.13
C ARG A 5 13.45 -4.77 4.95
N LEU A 6 14.16 -4.29 5.99
CA LEU A 6 14.95 -3.05 5.91
C LEU A 6 16.01 -3.13 4.80
N ARG A 7 16.73 -4.23 4.72
CA ARG A 7 17.74 -4.43 3.65
C ARG A 7 17.11 -4.39 2.26
N HIS A 8 15.94 -4.99 2.10
CA HIS A 8 15.20 -4.97 0.84
C HIS A 8 14.80 -3.54 0.45
N VAL A 9 14.19 -2.80 1.38
CA VAL A 9 13.79 -1.39 1.16
C VAL A 9 14.99 -0.52 0.82
N LEU A 10 16.08 -0.62 1.58
CA LEU A 10 17.32 0.13 1.30
C LEU A 10 17.90 -0.21 -0.07
N LYS A 11 17.92 -1.48 -0.47
CA LYS A 11 18.40 -1.91 -1.79
C LYS A 11 17.56 -1.30 -2.91
N VAL A 12 16.24 -1.32 -2.78
CA VAL A 12 15.32 -0.79 -3.79
C VAL A 12 15.52 0.72 -3.93
N PHE A 13 15.48 1.48 -2.83
CA PHE A 13 15.63 2.94 -2.89
C PHE A 13 17.05 3.39 -3.24
N SER A 14 18.11 2.66 -2.86
CA SER A 14 19.48 3.00 -3.28
C SER A 14 19.67 2.90 -4.78
N SER A 15 19.00 1.95 -5.45
CA SER A 15 19.05 1.85 -6.90
C SER A 15 18.39 3.04 -7.59
N VAL A 16 17.27 3.53 -7.05
CA VAL A 16 16.58 4.73 -7.54
C VAL A 16 17.43 5.99 -7.28
N GLY A 17 17.99 6.12 -6.09
CA GLY A 17 18.84 7.25 -5.73
C GLY A 17 20.10 7.36 -6.60
N LEU A 18 20.74 6.24 -6.90
CA LEU A 18 21.90 6.20 -7.80
C LEU A 18 21.51 6.62 -9.21
N LEU A 19 20.36 6.19 -9.70
CA LEU A 19 19.84 6.59 -11.02
C LEU A 19 19.53 8.08 -11.05
N SER A 20 18.85 8.61 -10.03
CA SER A 20 18.56 10.04 -9.89
C SER A 20 19.82 10.88 -9.92
N TYR A 21 20.87 10.45 -9.22
CA TYR A 21 22.16 11.13 -9.25
C TYR A 21 22.78 11.16 -10.65
N ARG A 22 22.66 10.06 -11.39
CA ARG A 22 23.17 9.97 -12.78
C ARG A 22 22.37 10.82 -13.77
N GLU A 23 21.07 10.91 -13.56
CA GLU A 23 20.14 11.62 -14.46
C GLU A 23 19.95 13.10 -14.12
N LYS A 24 20.54 13.61 -13.03
CA LYS A 24 20.32 14.99 -12.54
C LYS A 24 20.63 16.10 -13.57
N HIS A 25 21.45 15.80 -14.56
CA HIS A 25 21.83 16.73 -15.62
C HIS A 25 20.99 16.56 -16.90
N LEU A 26 20.12 15.57 -16.95
CA LEU A 26 19.24 15.35 -18.10
C LEU A 26 17.98 16.21 -17.99
N PRO A 27 17.41 16.63 -19.13
CA PRO A 27 16.08 17.23 -19.18
C PRO A 27 15.05 16.30 -18.54
N GLN A 28 13.98 16.86 -17.95
CA GLN A 28 12.98 16.07 -17.20
C GLN A 28 12.27 14.99 -18.04
N ASP A 29 12.06 15.27 -19.32
CA ASP A 29 11.46 14.35 -20.30
C ASP A 29 12.35 13.14 -20.64
N GLN A 30 13.65 13.24 -20.39
CA GLN A 30 14.63 12.17 -20.60
C GLN A 30 14.96 11.40 -19.32
N GLN A 31 14.47 11.84 -18.16
CA GLN A 31 14.71 11.17 -16.89
C GLN A 31 13.80 9.94 -16.72
N THR A 32 14.39 8.81 -16.41
CA THR A 32 13.66 7.56 -16.13
C THR A 32 13.42 7.35 -14.63
N THR A 33 14.04 8.18 -13.78
CA THR A 33 13.93 8.11 -12.32
C THR A 33 12.48 8.13 -11.81
N PRO A 34 11.55 8.98 -12.31
CA PRO A 34 10.16 8.96 -11.85
C PRO A 34 9.48 7.60 -12.07
N VAL A 35 9.70 6.98 -13.23
CA VAL A 35 9.17 5.65 -13.57
C VAL A 35 9.76 4.58 -12.64
N LYS A 36 11.07 4.63 -12.40
CA LYS A 36 11.76 3.69 -11.50
C LYS A 36 11.33 3.85 -10.05
N LEU A 37 11.04 5.07 -9.62
CA LEU A 37 10.48 5.33 -8.29
C LEU A 37 9.10 4.68 -8.14
N ARG A 38 8.21 4.85 -9.12
CA ARG A 38 6.90 4.17 -9.14
C ARG A 38 7.06 2.66 -9.03
N GLN A 39 7.92 2.06 -9.86
CA GLN A 39 8.21 0.62 -9.84
C GLN A 39 8.78 0.15 -8.49
N ALA A 40 9.61 0.98 -7.85
CA ALA A 40 10.13 0.70 -6.51
C ALA A 40 9.01 0.62 -5.47
N PHE A 41 8.05 1.56 -5.49
CA PHE A 41 6.90 1.52 -4.60
C PHE A 41 6.01 0.30 -4.85
N GLU A 42 5.77 -0.07 -6.11
CA GLU A 42 5.04 -1.30 -6.48
C GLU A 42 5.74 -2.56 -5.93
N GLN A 43 7.06 -2.65 -6.11
CA GLN A 43 7.86 -3.79 -5.63
C GLN A 43 7.87 -3.92 -4.11
N LEU A 44 7.81 -2.79 -3.39
CA LEU A 44 7.81 -2.76 -1.93
C LEU A 44 6.46 -3.14 -1.32
N GLY A 45 5.39 -3.11 -2.11
CA GLY A 45 4.08 -3.62 -1.73
C GLY A 45 3.11 -2.57 -1.17
N PRO A 46 1.97 -3.03 -0.62
CA PRO A 46 0.78 -2.22 -0.42
C PRO A 46 0.95 -0.99 0.47
N SER A 47 1.73 -1.08 1.54
CA SER A 47 2.00 0.08 2.42
C SER A 47 2.75 1.18 1.69
N PHE A 48 3.75 0.80 0.89
CA PHE A 48 4.55 1.73 0.11
C PHE A 48 3.76 2.30 -1.07
N VAL A 49 2.92 1.51 -1.73
CA VAL A 49 1.99 1.99 -2.76
C VAL A 49 1.06 3.06 -2.17
N LYS A 50 0.53 2.86 -0.95
CA LYS A 50 -0.32 3.84 -0.29
C LYS A 50 0.41 5.14 0.02
N ILE A 51 1.65 5.06 0.48
CA ILE A 51 2.51 6.24 0.69
C ILE A 51 2.71 6.99 -0.63
N ALA A 52 3.05 6.29 -1.70
CA ALA A 52 3.25 6.90 -3.01
C ALA A 52 1.97 7.57 -3.55
N GLN A 53 0.80 6.99 -3.30
CA GLN A 53 -0.50 7.60 -3.62
C GLN A 53 -0.70 8.91 -2.85
N ILE A 54 -0.36 8.95 -1.55
CA ILE A 54 -0.41 10.20 -0.77
C ILE A 54 0.58 11.21 -1.32
N LEU A 55 1.81 10.80 -1.62
CA LEU A 55 2.82 11.69 -2.21
C LEU A 55 2.42 12.25 -3.58
N SER A 56 1.67 11.48 -4.39
CA SER A 56 1.17 11.93 -5.69
C SER A 56 0.16 13.08 -5.62
N THR A 57 -0.39 13.37 -4.45
CA THR A 57 -1.30 14.52 -4.23
C THR A 57 -0.56 15.75 -3.68
N ARG A 58 0.74 15.67 -3.43
CA ARG A 58 1.54 16.68 -2.76
C ARG A 58 2.49 17.37 -3.76
N SER A 59 1.94 18.32 -4.53
CA SER A 59 2.71 19.12 -5.49
C SER A 59 3.71 20.07 -4.85
N ASP A 60 3.62 20.28 -3.54
CA ASP A 60 4.57 21.03 -2.74
C ASP A 60 5.83 20.23 -2.38
N LEU A 61 5.79 18.89 -2.45
CA LEU A 61 6.89 18.01 -2.09
C LEU A 61 7.65 17.43 -3.28
N LEU A 62 6.99 17.21 -4.40
CA LEU A 62 7.56 16.50 -5.53
C LEU A 62 7.40 17.27 -6.86
N PRO A 63 8.40 17.20 -7.75
CA PRO A 63 8.27 17.71 -9.12
C PRO A 63 7.14 17.01 -9.88
N GLU A 64 6.54 17.72 -10.84
CA GLU A 64 5.37 17.25 -11.61
C GLU A 64 5.60 15.88 -12.29
N ALA A 65 6.80 15.62 -12.81
CA ALA A 65 7.14 14.35 -13.45
C ALA A 65 6.96 13.16 -12.50
N TYR A 66 7.32 13.32 -11.22
CA TYR A 66 7.13 12.30 -10.18
C TYR A 66 5.66 12.13 -9.81
N ILE A 67 4.94 13.24 -9.62
CA ILE A 67 3.50 13.21 -9.33
C ILE A 67 2.75 12.46 -10.42
N ARG A 68 3.01 12.78 -11.68
CA ARG A 68 2.38 12.12 -12.84
C ARG A 68 2.64 10.62 -12.88
N GLU A 69 3.85 10.17 -12.56
CA GLU A 69 4.17 8.74 -12.51
C GLU A 69 3.52 8.06 -11.29
N LEU A 70 3.62 8.65 -10.10
CA LEU A 70 3.03 8.08 -8.89
C LEU A 70 1.48 8.03 -8.94
N SER A 71 0.84 8.97 -9.64
CA SER A 71 -0.62 8.95 -9.86
C SER A 71 -1.09 7.73 -10.68
N LYS A 72 -0.19 7.08 -11.41
CA LYS A 72 -0.50 5.82 -12.12
C LYS A 72 -0.58 4.60 -11.22
N LEU A 73 -0.16 4.71 -9.95
CA LEU A 73 -0.25 3.63 -8.97
C LEU A 73 -1.72 3.30 -8.69
N GLN A 74 -2.17 2.20 -9.27
CA GLN A 74 -3.52 1.72 -9.05
C GLN A 74 -3.53 0.76 -7.86
N SER A 75 -4.61 0.84 -7.09
CA SER A 75 -4.85 -0.11 -5.98
C SER A 75 -5.50 -1.41 -6.45
N SER A 76 -5.65 -1.63 -7.77
CA SER A 76 -6.25 -2.86 -8.26
C SER A 76 -5.23 -4.00 -8.19
N VAL A 77 -5.48 -4.91 -7.29
CA VAL A 77 -4.73 -6.16 -7.13
C VAL A 77 -5.64 -7.30 -7.55
N PRO A 78 -5.13 -8.38 -8.15
CA PRO A 78 -5.96 -9.54 -8.46
C PRO A 78 -6.80 -9.97 -7.27
N PRO A 79 -8.07 -10.34 -7.46
CA PRO A 79 -8.92 -10.81 -6.38
C PRO A 79 -8.31 -12.01 -5.66
N LEU A 80 -8.62 -12.13 -4.37
CA LEU A 80 -8.41 -13.37 -3.64
C LEU A 80 -9.26 -14.47 -4.31
N ASN A 81 -8.74 -15.67 -4.36
CA ASN A 81 -9.53 -16.80 -4.79
C ASN A 81 -10.59 -17.18 -3.74
N LYS A 82 -11.56 -18.00 -4.13
CA LYS A 82 -12.67 -18.40 -3.27
C LYS A 82 -12.20 -19.05 -1.97
N GLU A 83 -11.16 -19.86 -2.01
CA GLU A 83 -10.64 -20.58 -0.83
C GLU A 83 -10.00 -19.62 0.18
N GLU A 84 -9.24 -18.64 -0.29
CA GLU A 84 -8.67 -17.58 0.53
C GLU A 84 -9.76 -16.74 1.20
N VAL A 85 -10.79 -16.35 0.45
CA VAL A 85 -11.96 -15.63 0.97
C VAL A 85 -12.65 -16.44 2.06
N MET A 86 -12.98 -17.69 1.78
CA MET A 86 -13.68 -18.56 2.75
C MET A 86 -12.83 -18.87 3.98
N THR A 87 -11.51 -18.92 3.83
CA THR A 87 -10.59 -19.10 4.97
C THR A 87 -10.58 -17.87 5.87
N ALA A 88 -10.52 -16.66 5.28
CA ALA A 88 -10.60 -15.42 6.04
C ALA A 88 -11.94 -15.29 6.78
N ILE A 89 -13.06 -15.64 6.11
CA ILE A 89 -14.39 -15.61 6.71
C ILE A 89 -14.49 -16.60 7.88
N ARG A 90 -14.06 -17.84 7.71
CA ARG A 90 -14.11 -18.86 8.77
C ARG A 90 -13.31 -18.49 10.02
N ARG A 91 -12.22 -17.74 9.83
CA ARG A 91 -11.42 -17.26 10.95
C ARG A 91 -12.17 -16.23 11.82
N GLU A 92 -12.94 -15.34 11.19
CA GLU A 92 -13.65 -14.26 11.88
C GLU A 92 -15.12 -14.62 12.24
N LEU A 93 -15.72 -15.53 11.47
CA LEU A 93 -17.08 -16.05 11.67
C LEU A 93 -17.06 -17.58 11.82
N PRO A 94 -16.66 -18.10 13.00
CA PRO A 94 -16.55 -19.56 13.23
C PRO A 94 -17.88 -20.31 13.01
N SER A 95 -19.01 -19.67 13.30
CA SER A 95 -20.37 -20.22 13.11
C SER A 95 -20.80 -20.27 11.65
N GLY A 96 -20.07 -19.59 10.75
CA GLY A 96 -20.32 -19.57 9.31
C GLY A 96 -21.07 -18.34 8.82
N LEU A 97 -21.17 -18.22 7.50
CA LEU A 97 -21.85 -17.09 6.85
C LEU A 97 -23.35 -17.04 7.12
N SER A 98 -24.01 -18.20 7.19
CA SER A 98 -25.47 -18.34 7.37
C SER A 98 -25.97 -17.74 8.68
N ASP A 99 -25.13 -17.66 9.71
CA ASP A 99 -25.52 -17.11 11.01
C ASP A 99 -25.51 -15.57 11.02
N SER A 100 -24.95 -14.95 9.99
CA SER A 100 -24.83 -13.49 9.89
C SER A 100 -25.51 -12.93 8.65
N PHE A 101 -25.56 -13.70 7.56
CA PHE A 101 -26.01 -13.22 6.26
C PHE A 101 -27.06 -14.13 5.64
N LEU A 102 -28.12 -13.51 5.06
CA LEU A 102 -29.09 -14.18 4.19
C LEU A 102 -28.46 -14.53 2.84
N ASP A 103 -27.55 -13.66 2.36
CA ASP A 103 -26.87 -13.82 1.09
C ASP A 103 -25.48 -13.19 1.15
N PHE A 104 -24.51 -13.82 0.46
CA PHE A 104 -23.15 -13.33 0.34
C PHE A 104 -22.65 -13.57 -1.10
N SER A 105 -22.29 -12.46 -1.79
CA SER A 105 -21.74 -12.56 -3.14
C SER A 105 -20.32 -13.10 -3.12
N GLU A 106 -20.09 -14.22 -3.82
CA GLU A 106 -18.74 -14.78 -3.99
C GLU A 106 -17.87 -13.91 -4.91
N GLU A 107 -18.49 -13.18 -5.84
CA GLU A 107 -17.78 -12.24 -6.71
C GLU A 107 -17.45 -10.95 -5.94
N PRO A 108 -16.17 -10.51 -5.97
CA PRO A 108 -15.80 -9.28 -5.32
C PRO A 108 -16.38 -8.06 -6.06
N LEU A 109 -16.87 -7.09 -5.33
CA LEU A 109 -17.25 -5.77 -5.84
C LEU A 109 -16.02 -4.97 -6.24
N ALA A 110 -14.94 -5.05 -5.46
CA ALA A 110 -13.65 -4.42 -5.71
C ALA A 110 -12.54 -5.17 -4.98
N SER A 111 -11.33 -5.12 -5.53
CA SER A 111 -10.15 -5.73 -4.93
C SER A 111 -9.03 -4.70 -4.81
N GLY A 112 -8.59 -4.43 -3.58
CA GLY A 112 -7.49 -3.53 -3.25
C GLY A 112 -6.28 -4.27 -2.70
N SER A 113 -5.24 -3.51 -2.40
CA SER A 113 -3.96 -4.04 -1.88
C SER A 113 -4.06 -4.59 -0.45
N VAL A 114 -4.99 -4.09 0.35
CA VAL A 114 -5.16 -4.47 1.77
C VAL A 114 -6.34 -5.41 1.97
N ALA A 115 -7.41 -5.22 1.20
CA ALA A 115 -8.66 -5.96 1.33
C ALA A 115 -9.42 -6.00 0.03
N GLN A 116 -10.37 -6.91 -0.07
CA GLN A 116 -11.41 -6.88 -1.11
C GLN A 116 -12.78 -6.77 -0.50
N THR A 117 -13.75 -6.29 -1.28
CA THR A 117 -15.11 -6.03 -0.82
C THR A 117 -16.10 -6.91 -1.55
N HIS A 118 -17.11 -7.37 -0.83
CA HIS A 118 -18.20 -8.20 -1.33
C HIS A 118 -19.54 -7.61 -0.93
N ARG A 119 -20.57 -7.80 -1.75
CA ARG A 119 -21.95 -7.50 -1.36
C ARG A 119 -22.48 -8.61 -0.49
N ALA A 120 -23.28 -8.26 0.50
CA ALA A 120 -23.96 -9.22 1.35
C ALA A 120 -25.30 -8.64 1.83
N ARG A 121 -26.16 -9.51 2.32
CA ARG A 121 -27.44 -9.13 2.96
C ARG A 121 -27.48 -9.74 4.36
N LEU A 122 -27.64 -8.90 5.36
CA LEU A 122 -27.79 -9.35 6.75
C LEU A 122 -29.08 -10.13 6.97
N LEU A 123 -29.18 -10.88 8.08
CA LEU A 123 -30.42 -11.56 8.48
C LEU A 123 -31.59 -10.59 8.65
N SER A 124 -31.34 -9.32 8.98
CA SER A 124 -32.34 -8.25 9.02
C SER A 124 -32.90 -7.85 7.64
N GLY A 125 -32.33 -8.35 6.56
CA GLY A 125 -32.65 -7.95 5.18
C GLY A 125 -31.85 -6.75 4.65
N GLN A 126 -31.07 -6.09 5.50
CA GLN A 126 -30.26 -4.90 5.10
C GLN A 126 -29.10 -5.32 4.17
N GLU A 127 -28.93 -4.59 3.06
CA GLU A 127 -27.77 -4.74 2.17
C GLU A 127 -26.55 -4.06 2.79
N VAL A 128 -25.41 -4.75 2.76
CA VAL A 128 -24.14 -4.30 3.31
C VAL A 128 -22.98 -4.62 2.39
N ILE A 129 -21.85 -3.94 2.61
CA ILE A 129 -20.57 -4.28 2.00
C ILE A 129 -19.69 -4.92 3.08
N VAL A 130 -19.27 -6.14 2.81
CA VAL A 130 -18.32 -6.88 3.66
C VAL A 130 -16.92 -6.65 3.12
N LYS A 131 -16.03 -6.14 3.97
CA LYS A 131 -14.62 -5.93 3.64
C LYS A 131 -13.79 -7.04 4.24
N ILE A 132 -13.16 -7.83 3.37
CA ILE A 132 -12.32 -8.97 3.74
C ILE A 132 -10.85 -8.57 3.59
N GLN A 133 -10.12 -8.56 4.70
CA GLN A 133 -8.69 -8.29 4.69
C GLN A 133 -7.92 -9.44 4.05
N ARG A 134 -6.85 -9.11 3.33
CA ARG A 134 -5.96 -10.12 2.76
C ARG A 134 -5.23 -10.88 3.87
N PRO A 135 -5.09 -12.20 3.75
CA PRO A 135 -4.35 -13.00 4.72
C PRO A 135 -2.93 -12.46 4.93
N GLY A 136 -2.51 -12.30 6.18
CA GLY A 136 -1.17 -11.84 6.56
C GLY A 136 -0.87 -10.37 6.31
N ILE A 137 -1.85 -9.56 5.88
CA ILE A 137 -1.63 -8.13 5.58
C ILE A 137 -1.30 -7.31 6.83
N ASP A 138 -1.84 -7.69 7.97
CA ASP A 138 -1.61 -7.02 9.26
C ASP A 138 -0.14 -7.13 9.70
N GLU A 139 0.50 -8.29 9.54
CA GLU A 139 1.92 -8.47 9.81
C GLU A 139 2.78 -7.60 8.89
N VAL A 140 2.49 -7.62 7.58
CA VAL A 140 3.21 -6.81 6.59
C VAL A 140 3.09 -5.32 6.91
N VAL A 141 1.88 -4.85 7.21
CA VAL A 141 1.64 -3.44 7.54
C VAL A 141 2.35 -3.04 8.85
N LYS A 142 2.31 -3.89 9.88
CA LYS A 142 3.02 -3.64 11.14
C LYS A 142 4.54 -3.53 10.93
N GLU A 143 5.13 -4.46 10.18
CA GLU A 143 6.56 -4.41 9.85
C GLU A 143 6.92 -3.16 9.06
N ASP A 144 6.12 -2.78 8.08
CA ASP A 144 6.35 -1.60 7.25
C ASP A 144 6.22 -0.31 8.07
N ILE A 145 5.21 -0.19 8.96
CA ILE A 145 5.06 0.96 9.85
C ILE A 145 6.28 1.09 10.78
N GLN A 146 6.71 0.01 11.43
CA GLN A 146 7.90 0.05 12.30
C GLN A 146 9.16 0.45 11.53
N LEU A 147 9.29 0.01 10.30
CA LEU A 147 10.38 0.37 9.42
C LEU A 147 10.34 1.87 9.07
N LEU A 148 9.16 2.38 8.70
CA LEU A 148 8.96 3.79 8.34
C LEU A 148 9.24 4.72 9.52
N ILE A 149 8.80 4.36 10.74
CA ILE A 149 9.12 5.11 11.95
C ILE A 149 10.64 5.16 12.19
N LYS A 150 11.33 4.03 12.01
CA LYS A 150 12.80 3.99 12.13
C LYS A 150 13.48 4.87 11.08
N LEU A 151 13.04 4.83 9.84
CA LEU A 151 13.58 5.67 8.76
C LEU A 151 13.29 7.15 9.01
N ALA A 152 12.07 7.51 9.43
CA ALA A 152 11.69 8.88 9.71
C ALA A 152 12.56 9.55 10.78
N ARG A 153 13.00 8.80 11.80
CA ARG A 153 13.91 9.30 12.84
C ARG A 153 15.29 9.71 12.30
N HIS A 154 15.69 9.23 11.12
CA HIS A 154 16.98 9.55 10.49
C HIS A 154 16.86 10.64 9.42
N ILE A 155 15.64 11.08 9.10
CA ILE A 155 15.42 12.18 8.16
C ILE A 155 15.70 13.50 8.89
N PRO A 156 16.62 14.34 8.39
CA PRO A 156 16.89 15.63 8.99
C PRO A 156 15.63 16.50 9.07
N LYS A 157 15.39 17.16 10.21
CA LYS A 157 14.17 17.95 10.48
C LYS A 157 13.88 19.04 9.44
N HIS A 158 14.88 19.54 8.73
CA HIS A 158 14.70 20.53 7.67
C HIS A 158 14.03 19.98 6.39
N PHE A 159 13.95 18.64 6.24
CA PHE A 159 13.20 18.01 5.13
C PHE A 159 11.72 17.79 5.47
N ILE A 160 11.32 17.90 6.74
CA ILE A 160 9.94 17.70 7.20
C ILE A 160 9.54 18.87 8.11
N PRO A 161 9.29 20.07 7.54
CA PRO A 161 9.02 21.27 8.35
C PRO A 161 7.69 21.25 9.10
N MET A 162 6.83 20.25 8.96
CA MET A 162 5.46 20.25 9.50
C MET A 162 5.04 18.98 10.26
N VAL A 163 5.94 18.04 10.53
CA VAL A 163 5.57 16.83 11.29
C VAL A 163 6.42 16.73 12.54
N ASP A 164 5.79 16.92 13.70
CA ASP A 164 6.43 16.56 14.96
C ASP A 164 6.37 15.04 15.14
N VAL A 165 7.49 14.38 14.85
CA VAL A 165 7.61 12.92 14.89
C VAL A 165 7.64 12.38 16.33
N GLN A 166 7.52 13.24 17.35
CA GLN A 166 7.56 12.84 18.76
C GLN A 166 6.17 12.53 19.34
N GLU A 167 5.08 12.85 18.61
CA GLU A 167 3.69 12.61 19.07
C GLU A 167 2.99 11.41 18.38
N VAL A 168 3.74 10.47 17.75
CA VAL A 168 3.15 9.26 17.14
C VAL A 168 3.67 8.02 17.84
#